data_6c22614f0b34009cc0d8bc6ccb612401
#
_entry.id   6c22614f0b34009cc0d8bc6ccb612401
#
_cell.length_a   1.000
_cell.length_b   1.000
_cell.length_c   1.000
_cell.angle_alpha   90.00
_cell.angle_beta   90.00
_cell.angle_gamma   90.00
#
_symmetry.space_group_name_H-M   'P 1'
#
loop_
_entity.id
_entity.type
_entity.pdbx_description
1 polymer ?
#
loop_
_entity_poly.entity_id
_entity_poly.type
_entity_poly.pdbx_seq_one_letter_code
_entity_poly.pdbx_strand_id
1 'polypeptide(L)'
;MIDIISATRLSHNDFLAQAPLGASLKRLAFDKRIRAQMAFENRARLRVIYNTAIDAPQAAEILVFIHDDVWIDDYFFADRIIAALENFDVIGPAGNRRRLPRQPSWAFTKVMGNQVLRDSAENLAGAVAHGRAPFGPVTFYGQTPAACELLDGVLLAARRDCLRTHSVRFDPRFDFHY
;
A
#
# COMPACT_ATOMS: atom_id res chain seq x y z
N MET A 1 0.75 17.79 0.61
CA MET A 1 1.62 17.00 1.52
C MET A 1 1.18 15.55 1.50
N ILE A 2 2.14 14.62 1.67
CA ILE A 2 1.92 13.16 1.66
C ILE A 2 2.45 12.59 2.97
N ASP A 3 1.62 11.89 3.72
CA ASP A 3 2.05 11.08 4.85
C ASP A 3 2.22 9.62 4.43
N ILE A 4 3.42 9.08 4.59
CA ILE A 4 3.70 7.65 4.48
C ILE A 4 3.50 7.03 5.85
N ILE A 5 2.51 6.15 5.96
CA ILE A 5 2.10 5.52 7.21
C ILE A 5 2.48 4.05 7.17
N SER A 6 3.26 3.62 8.14
CA SER A 6 3.65 2.22 8.28
C SER A 6 3.88 1.85 9.75
N ALA A 7 3.98 0.56 10.01
CA ALA A 7 4.34 0.04 11.31
C ALA A 7 5.38 -1.05 11.17
N THR A 8 6.29 -1.13 12.14
CA THR A 8 7.38 -2.11 12.15
C THR A 8 7.57 -2.70 13.54
N ARG A 9 8.08 -3.93 13.60
CA ARG A 9 8.55 -4.54 14.86
C ARG A 9 9.92 -4.02 15.31
N LEU A 10 10.65 -3.38 14.40
CA LEU A 10 11.98 -2.86 14.61
C LEU A 10 11.98 -1.59 15.46
N SER A 11 13.08 -1.35 16.17
CA SER A 11 13.38 -0.04 16.72
C SER A 11 13.59 0.99 15.62
N HIS A 12 13.55 2.27 15.95
CA HIS A 12 13.85 3.34 14.98
C HIS A 12 15.19 3.14 14.26
N ASN A 13 16.24 2.81 15.01
CA ASN A 13 17.59 2.65 14.45
C ASN A 13 17.68 1.41 13.56
N ASP A 14 17.10 0.29 13.99
CA ASP A 14 17.08 -0.95 13.20
C ASP A 14 16.24 -0.79 11.95
N PHE A 15 15.11 -0.11 12.01
CA PHE A 15 14.29 0.21 10.84
C PHE A 15 15.09 0.98 9.78
N LEU A 16 15.79 2.02 10.20
CA LEU A 16 16.62 2.79 9.28
C LEU A 16 17.82 2.01 8.71
N ALA A 17 18.32 1.01 9.44
CA ALA A 17 19.45 0.20 9.04
C ALA A 17 19.07 -1.01 8.18
N GLN A 18 17.91 -1.62 8.41
CA GLN A 18 17.57 -2.96 7.91
C GLN A 18 16.31 -2.99 7.05
N ALA A 19 15.31 -2.10 7.30
CA ALA A 19 14.05 -2.16 6.60
C ALA A 19 14.13 -1.56 5.19
N PRO A 20 13.56 -2.23 4.17
CA PRO A 20 13.42 -1.72 2.81
C PRO A 20 12.80 -0.32 2.76
N LEU A 21 11.71 -0.10 3.48
CA LEU A 21 11.07 1.21 3.56
C LEU A 21 11.97 2.25 4.23
N GLY A 22 12.73 1.88 5.27
CA GLY A 22 13.69 2.77 5.93
C GLY A 22 14.76 3.30 4.97
N ALA A 23 15.33 2.41 4.14
CA ALA A 23 16.28 2.79 3.10
C ALA A 23 15.62 3.67 2.01
N SER A 24 14.38 3.35 1.62
CA SER A 24 13.61 4.12 0.65
C SER A 24 13.32 5.54 1.14
N LEU A 25 12.91 5.69 2.39
CA LEU A 25 12.65 7.01 2.99
C LEU A 25 13.91 7.87 3.07
N LYS A 26 15.08 7.28 3.32
CA LYS A 26 16.36 8.00 3.25
C LYS A 26 16.63 8.52 1.84
N ARG A 27 16.39 7.70 0.81
CA ARG A 27 16.55 8.12 -0.60
C ARG A 27 15.58 9.23 -0.99
N LEU A 28 14.36 9.22 -0.46
CA LEU A 28 13.31 10.20 -0.74
C LEU A 28 13.36 11.44 0.15
N ALA A 29 14.35 11.57 1.06
CA ALA A 29 14.44 12.68 2.01
C ALA A 29 14.65 14.06 1.36
N PHE A 30 15.00 14.11 0.08
CA PHE A 30 15.10 15.35 -0.70
C PHE A 30 13.71 15.96 -0.98
N ASP A 31 12.66 15.12 -1.10
CA ASP A 31 11.31 15.60 -1.40
C ASP A 31 10.57 16.00 -0.11
N LYS A 32 10.48 17.31 0.10
CA LYS A 32 9.86 17.86 1.32
C LYS A 32 8.33 17.73 1.36
N ARG A 33 7.72 17.22 0.30
CA ARG A 33 6.29 16.88 0.28
C ARG A 33 6.00 15.58 1.01
N ILE A 34 7.01 14.72 1.22
CA ILE A 34 6.89 13.41 1.86
C ILE A 34 7.24 13.55 3.35
N ARG A 35 6.36 13.03 4.20
CA ARG A 35 6.56 12.90 5.65
C ARG A 35 6.26 11.46 6.07
N ALA A 36 7.15 10.85 6.86
CA ALA A 36 6.95 9.51 7.38
C ALA A 36 6.30 9.53 8.76
N GLN A 37 5.25 8.73 8.94
CA GLN A 37 4.60 8.46 10.23
C GLN A 37 4.75 6.97 10.53
N MET A 38 5.75 6.64 11.34
CA MET A 38 6.13 5.26 11.63
C MET A 38 5.74 4.87 13.06
N ALA A 39 5.06 3.75 13.20
CA ALA A 39 4.88 3.09 14.49
C ALA A 39 6.01 2.06 14.70
N PHE A 40 7.04 2.45 15.44
CA PHE A 40 8.17 1.57 15.78
C PHE A 40 7.80 0.63 16.93
N GLU A 41 8.52 -0.51 17.04
CA GLU A 41 8.31 -1.55 18.05
C GLU A 41 6.83 -1.93 18.19
N ASN A 42 6.09 -1.80 17.11
CA ASN A 42 4.64 -1.91 17.08
C ASN A 42 4.18 -3.34 17.36
N ARG A 43 3.21 -3.47 18.26
CA ARG A 43 2.50 -4.73 18.56
C ARG A 43 1.00 -4.64 18.28
N ALA A 44 0.52 -3.45 17.91
CA ALA A 44 -0.85 -3.26 17.51
C ALA A 44 -1.07 -3.77 16.07
N ARG A 45 -2.32 -4.03 15.72
CA ARG A 45 -2.71 -4.43 14.36
C ARG A 45 -2.60 -3.24 13.41
N LEU A 46 -2.20 -3.47 12.15
CA LEU A 46 -2.00 -2.41 11.15
C LEU A 46 -3.25 -1.53 10.98
N ARG A 47 -4.43 -2.12 10.97
CA ARG A 47 -5.68 -1.37 10.87
C ARG A 47 -5.85 -0.29 11.95
N VAL A 48 -5.36 -0.54 13.17
CA VAL A 48 -5.42 0.44 14.25
C VAL A 48 -4.53 1.63 13.93
N ILE A 49 -3.30 1.37 13.49
CA ILE A 49 -2.33 2.41 13.09
C ILE A 49 -2.89 3.22 11.92
N TYR A 50 -3.40 2.55 10.89
CA TYR A 50 -3.92 3.17 9.68
C TYR A 50 -5.18 4.01 9.96
N ASN A 51 -6.14 3.48 10.71
CA ASN A 51 -7.34 4.25 11.07
C ASN A 51 -7.00 5.44 11.98
N THR A 52 -6.06 5.29 12.91
CA THR A 52 -5.57 6.42 13.72
C THR A 52 -4.98 7.52 12.85
N ALA A 53 -4.22 7.16 11.81
CA ALA A 53 -3.64 8.14 10.89
C ALA A 53 -4.72 8.86 10.06
N ILE A 54 -5.79 8.16 9.61
CA ILE A 54 -6.92 8.77 8.91
C ILE A 54 -7.59 9.83 9.78
N ASP A 55 -7.72 9.57 11.09
CA ASP A 55 -8.43 10.46 12.02
C ASP A 55 -7.55 11.56 12.63
N ALA A 56 -6.22 11.46 12.51
CA ALA A 56 -5.29 12.40 13.11
C ALA A 56 -5.49 13.84 12.58
N PRO A 57 -5.70 14.83 13.44
CA PRO A 57 -5.99 16.22 13.00
C PRO A 57 -4.89 16.82 12.10
N GLN A 58 -3.62 16.46 12.36
CA GLN A 58 -2.45 16.96 11.65
C GLN A 58 -2.04 16.12 10.43
N ALA A 59 -2.82 15.10 10.07
CA ALA A 59 -2.51 14.25 8.93
C ALA A 59 -2.55 15.04 7.60
N ALA A 60 -1.69 14.65 6.68
CA ALA A 60 -1.61 15.25 5.35
C ALA A 60 -2.88 15.00 4.53
N GLU A 61 -3.01 15.73 3.41
CA GLU A 61 -4.11 15.56 2.44
C GLU A 61 -4.10 14.20 1.75
N ILE A 62 -2.90 13.65 1.54
CA ILE A 62 -2.70 12.34 0.92
C ILE A 62 -2.08 11.42 1.95
N LEU A 63 -2.66 10.25 2.10
CA LEU A 63 -2.19 9.18 2.97
C LEU A 63 -1.72 8.01 2.13
N VAL A 64 -0.53 7.49 2.42
CA VAL A 64 0.04 6.30 1.81
C VAL A 64 0.25 5.25 2.90
N PHE A 65 -0.51 4.19 2.84
CA PHE A 65 -0.40 3.03 3.71
C PHE A 65 0.49 2.00 3.04
N ILE A 66 1.59 1.62 3.67
CA ILE A 66 2.62 0.77 3.06
C ILE A 66 3.25 -0.15 4.10
N HIS A 67 3.68 -1.35 3.69
CA HIS A 67 4.40 -2.26 4.57
C HIS A 67 5.86 -1.83 4.75
N ASP A 68 6.49 -2.21 5.86
CA ASP A 68 7.88 -1.83 6.17
C ASP A 68 8.93 -2.62 5.37
N ASP A 69 8.54 -3.75 4.77
CA ASP A 69 9.35 -4.60 3.92
C ASP A 69 9.29 -4.24 2.42
N VAL A 70 8.75 -3.08 2.09
CA VAL A 70 8.58 -2.61 0.71
C VAL A 70 9.65 -1.60 0.31
N TRP A 71 10.29 -1.81 -0.86
CA TRP A 71 11.12 -0.83 -1.52
C TRP A 71 10.27 0.15 -2.34
N ILE A 72 10.51 1.46 -2.17
CA ILE A 72 9.99 2.48 -3.08
C ILE A 72 11.13 2.83 -4.06
N ASP A 73 11.12 2.23 -5.23
CA ASP A 73 12.20 2.36 -6.23
C ASP A 73 11.96 3.47 -7.25
N ASP A 74 11.16 4.47 -6.88
CA ASP A 74 10.81 5.60 -7.73
C ASP A 74 11.16 6.94 -7.05
N TYR A 75 12.09 7.69 -7.64
CA TYR A 75 12.45 9.03 -7.15
C TYR A 75 11.33 10.07 -7.38
N PHE A 76 10.42 9.83 -8.32
CA PHE A 76 9.26 10.68 -8.59
C PHE A 76 7.99 10.18 -7.89
N PHE A 77 8.16 9.46 -6.79
CA PHE A 77 7.07 8.82 -6.06
C PHE A 77 5.94 9.79 -5.72
N ALA A 78 6.26 10.97 -5.17
CA ALA A 78 5.25 11.98 -4.82
C ALA A 78 4.47 12.47 -6.05
N ASP A 79 5.14 12.73 -7.17
CA ASP A 79 4.50 13.21 -8.39
C ASP A 79 3.56 12.16 -8.97
N ARG A 80 3.96 10.88 -8.95
CA ARG A 80 3.11 9.78 -9.45
C ARG A 80 1.89 9.56 -8.57
N ILE A 81 2.04 9.61 -7.24
CA ILE A 81 0.91 9.50 -6.30
C ILE A 81 -0.09 10.64 -6.53
N ILE A 82 0.39 11.88 -6.64
CA ILE A 82 -0.46 13.06 -6.85
C ILE A 82 -1.21 12.93 -8.18
N ALA A 83 -0.49 12.66 -9.27
CA ALA A 83 -1.09 12.55 -10.61
C ALA A 83 -2.12 11.40 -10.71
N ALA A 84 -1.84 10.26 -10.09
CA ALA A 84 -2.78 9.14 -10.10
C ALA A 84 -4.07 9.45 -9.31
N LEU A 85 -3.96 10.17 -8.18
CA LEU A 85 -5.10 10.60 -7.36
C LEU A 85 -5.93 11.74 -7.98
N GLU A 86 -5.54 12.27 -9.15
CA GLU A 86 -6.42 13.14 -9.95
C GLU A 86 -7.54 12.34 -10.65
N ASN A 87 -7.31 11.05 -10.89
CA ASN A 87 -8.22 10.19 -11.64
C ASN A 87 -8.86 9.07 -10.81
N PHE A 88 -8.35 8.79 -9.60
CA PHE A 88 -8.81 7.71 -8.73
C PHE A 88 -8.87 8.17 -7.28
N ASP A 89 -9.84 7.68 -6.52
CA ASP A 89 -9.99 7.99 -5.10
C ASP A 89 -8.99 7.21 -4.22
N VAL A 90 -8.71 5.98 -4.61
CA VAL A 90 -7.72 5.09 -3.98
C VAL A 90 -6.89 4.42 -5.06
N ILE A 91 -5.59 4.36 -4.86
CA ILE A 91 -4.66 3.72 -5.79
C ILE A 91 -3.77 2.70 -5.09
N GLY A 92 -3.31 1.73 -5.87
CA GLY A 92 -2.34 0.71 -5.46
C GLY A 92 -1.53 0.21 -6.67
N PRO A 93 -0.42 -0.53 -6.47
CA PRO A 93 0.46 -0.98 -7.54
C PRO A 93 -0.13 -2.11 -8.38
N ALA A 94 -1.06 -2.88 -7.80
CA ALA A 94 -1.71 -4.00 -8.47
C ALA A 94 -3.12 -4.22 -7.93
N GLY A 95 -3.97 -4.87 -8.73
CA GLY A 95 -5.34 -5.15 -8.33
C GLY A 95 -6.07 -6.07 -9.31
N ASN A 96 -7.36 -6.26 -9.03
CA ASN A 96 -8.27 -7.03 -9.85
C ASN A 96 -9.46 -6.17 -10.27
N ARG A 97 -9.80 -6.19 -11.53
CA ARG A 97 -10.91 -5.44 -12.15
C ARG A 97 -12.28 -5.95 -11.72
N ARG A 98 -12.33 -7.14 -11.11
CA ARG A 98 -13.55 -7.75 -10.59
C ARG A 98 -13.38 -8.30 -9.18
N ARG A 99 -14.50 -8.49 -8.49
CA ARG A 99 -14.56 -9.15 -7.20
C ARG A 99 -15.55 -10.33 -7.28
N LEU A 100 -15.11 -11.50 -6.86
CA LEU A 100 -15.95 -12.70 -6.79
C LEU A 100 -16.31 -13.01 -5.34
N PRO A 101 -17.51 -13.61 -5.08
CA PRO A 101 -17.85 -14.08 -3.75
C PRO A 101 -16.81 -15.07 -3.21
N ARG A 102 -16.35 -14.85 -1.97
CA ARG A 102 -15.36 -15.68 -1.28
C ARG A 102 -13.97 -15.69 -1.97
N GLN A 103 -13.65 -14.69 -2.75
CA GLN A 103 -12.34 -14.54 -3.33
C GLN A 103 -11.28 -14.34 -2.23
N PRO A 104 -10.21 -15.16 -2.18
CA PRO A 104 -9.24 -15.13 -1.08
C PRO A 104 -8.29 -13.94 -1.10
N SER A 105 -8.00 -13.38 -2.29
CA SER A 105 -7.19 -12.18 -2.46
C SER A 105 -7.42 -11.56 -3.85
N TRP A 106 -6.83 -10.40 -4.09
CA TRP A 106 -6.96 -9.73 -5.39
C TRP A 106 -6.49 -10.58 -6.58
N ALA A 107 -5.43 -11.39 -6.40
CA ALA A 107 -4.84 -12.18 -7.48
C ALA A 107 -5.44 -13.58 -7.63
N PHE A 108 -6.15 -14.09 -6.61
CA PHE A 108 -6.62 -15.47 -6.58
C PHE A 108 -8.14 -15.54 -6.40
N THR A 109 -8.77 -16.39 -7.18
CA THR A 109 -10.25 -16.54 -7.21
C THR A 109 -10.75 -17.62 -6.27
N LYS A 110 -9.93 -18.63 -5.95
CA LYS A 110 -10.36 -19.82 -5.18
C LYS A 110 -9.18 -20.50 -4.49
N VAL A 111 -9.47 -21.10 -3.35
CA VAL A 111 -8.59 -22.05 -2.67
C VAL A 111 -9.15 -23.45 -2.86
N MET A 112 -8.34 -24.41 -3.29
CA MET A 112 -8.67 -25.81 -3.53
C MET A 112 -7.64 -26.70 -2.83
N GLY A 113 -7.91 -27.08 -1.59
CA GLY A 113 -6.93 -27.78 -0.75
C GLY A 113 -5.67 -26.92 -0.55
N ASN A 114 -4.50 -27.42 -0.97
CA ASN A 114 -3.23 -26.68 -0.90
C ASN A 114 -2.93 -25.84 -2.14
N GLN A 115 -3.83 -25.75 -3.09
CA GLN A 115 -3.65 -24.97 -4.32
C GLN A 115 -4.49 -23.72 -4.29
N VAL A 116 -3.96 -22.63 -4.84
CA VAL A 116 -4.68 -21.40 -5.08
C VAL A 116 -4.83 -21.19 -6.59
N LEU A 117 -6.05 -20.90 -7.03
CA LEU A 117 -6.35 -20.64 -8.42
C LEU A 117 -6.20 -19.13 -8.68
N ARG A 118 -5.20 -18.78 -9.48
CA ARG A 118 -5.00 -17.40 -9.93
C ARG A 118 -6.11 -16.98 -10.90
N ASP A 119 -6.50 -15.71 -10.85
CA ASP A 119 -7.44 -15.16 -11.82
C ASP A 119 -6.77 -15.00 -13.20
N SER A 120 -7.59 -14.93 -14.25
CA SER A 120 -7.09 -14.70 -15.62
C SER A 120 -6.45 -13.32 -15.75
N ALA A 121 -5.42 -13.24 -16.61
CA ALA A 121 -4.64 -12.02 -16.78
C ALA A 121 -5.48 -10.81 -17.23
N GLU A 122 -6.57 -11.03 -17.93
CA GLU A 122 -7.50 -9.98 -18.37
C GLU A 122 -8.18 -9.24 -17.21
N ASN A 123 -8.35 -9.91 -16.07
CA ASN A 123 -8.93 -9.33 -14.87
C ASN A 123 -7.88 -8.66 -13.96
N LEU A 124 -6.61 -8.96 -14.14
CA LEU A 124 -5.55 -8.41 -13.33
C LEU A 124 -4.99 -7.11 -13.93
N ALA A 125 -4.49 -6.23 -13.08
CA ALA A 125 -3.85 -4.98 -13.46
C ALA A 125 -2.65 -4.69 -12.56
N GLY A 126 -1.68 -3.92 -13.07
CA GLY A 126 -0.56 -3.44 -12.29
C GLY A 126 0.71 -4.26 -12.44
N ALA A 127 1.69 -3.88 -11.64
CA ALA A 127 3.00 -4.54 -11.59
C ALA A 127 3.60 -4.40 -10.19
N VAL A 128 4.31 -5.43 -9.74
CA VAL A 128 5.05 -5.43 -8.46
C VAL A 128 6.43 -6.04 -8.70
N ALA A 129 7.45 -5.36 -8.20
CA ALA A 129 8.80 -5.92 -8.16
C ALA A 129 8.95 -6.82 -6.93
N HIS A 130 9.72 -7.88 -7.08
CA HIS A 130 9.98 -8.85 -6.01
C HIS A 130 11.48 -8.98 -5.77
N GLY A 131 11.85 -9.26 -4.54
CA GLY A 131 13.25 -9.51 -4.20
C GLY A 131 13.63 -8.92 -2.84
N ARG A 132 14.89 -9.18 -2.45
CA ARG A 132 15.46 -8.72 -1.17
C ARG A 132 16.33 -7.47 -1.34
N ALA A 133 16.38 -6.91 -2.53
CA ALA A 133 17.14 -5.73 -2.89
C ALA A 133 16.28 -4.80 -3.76
N PRO A 134 16.59 -3.50 -3.80
CA PRO A 134 15.92 -2.57 -4.70
C PRO A 134 16.10 -2.97 -6.17
N PHE A 135 15.19 -2.53 -7.03
CA PHE A 135 15.18 -2.81 -8.47
C PHE A 135 15.13 -4.31 -8.82
N GLY A 136 14.38 -5.08 -8.03
CA GLY A 136 14.16 -6.50 -8.25
C GLY A 136 13.37 -6.80 -9.54
N PRO A 137 13.24 -8.10 -9.92
CA PRO A 137 12.47 -8.50 -11.08
C PRO A 137 11.01 -8.12 -10.94
N VAL A 138 10.44 -7.53 -11.99
CA VAL A 138 9.06 -7.05 -12.01
C VAL A 138 8.13 -8.14 -12.54
N THR A 139 7.10 -8.47 -11.76
CA THR A 139 5.96 -9.24 -12.25
C THR A 139 4.91 -8.27 -12.78
N PHE A 140 4.62 -8.36 -14.06
CA PHE A 140 3.56 -7.62 -14.72
C PHE A 140 2.27 -8.44 -14.68
N TYR A 141 1.22 -7.88 -14.13
CA TYR A 141 -0.08 -8.54 -14.01
C TYR A 141 -1.04 -8.13 -15.11
N GLY A 142 -1.01 -6.88 -15.54
CA GLY A 142 -1.84 -6.35 -16.60
C GLY A 142 -1.69 -4.84 -16.75
N GLN A 143 -2.35 -4.29 -17.77
CA GLN A 143 -2.22 -2.88 -18.15
C GLN A 143 -2.71 -1.93 -17.05
N THR A 144 -2.04 -0.78 -16.95
CA THR A 144 -2.38 0.36 -16.11
C THR A 144 -2.43 1.65 -16.94
N PRO A 145 -3.17 2.69 -16.49
CA PRO A 145 -4.07 2.70 -15.34
C PRO A 145 -5.32 1.83 -15.57
N ALA A 146 -5.91 1.31 -14.49
CA ALA A 146 -7.12 0.49 -14.56
C ALA A 146 -7.98 0.67 -13.31
N ALA A 147 -9.30 0.79 -13.49
CA ALA A 147 -10.25 0.68 -12.41
C ALA A 147 -10.28 -0.77 -11.90
N CYS A 148 -10.13 -0.95 -10.59
CA CYS A 148 -10.12 -2.24 -9.92
C CYS A 148 -11.12 -2.25 -8.76
N GLU A 149 -11.73 -3.42 -8.52
CA GLU A 149 -12.60 -3.64 -7.35
C GLU A 149 -11.83 -4.17 -6.14
N LEU A 150 -10.63 -4.71 -6.37
CA LEU A 150 -9.71 -5.15 -5.32
C LEU A 150 -8.31 -4.61 -5.63
N LEU A 151 -7.62 -4.13 -4.60
CA LEU A 151 -6.24 -3.69 -4.68
C LEU A 151 -5.34 -4.56 -3.80
N ASP A 152 -4.07 -4.64 -4.15
CA ASP A 152 -3.04 -5.22 -3.28
C ASP A 152 -2.76 -4.28 -2.10
N GLY A 153 -2.82 -4.81 -0.89
CA GLY A 153 -2.58 -4.06 0.33
C GLY A 153 -1.11 -3.70 0.59
N VAL A 154 -0.17 -4.13 -0.25
CA VAL A 154 1.26 -3.85 -0.09
C VAL A 154 1.55 -2.34 -0.04
N LEU A 155 0.81 -1.57 -0.84
CA LEU A 155 0.75 -0.12 -0.84
C LEU A 155 -0.65 0.33 -1.26
N LEU A 156 -1.25 1.21 -0.48
CA LEU A 156 -2.49 1.91 -0.83
C LEU A 156 -2.29 3.40 -0.61
N ALA A 157 -2.69 4.23 -1.56
CA ALA A 157 -2.71 5.67 -1.36
C ALA A 157 -4.09 6.24 -1.66
N ALA A 158 -4.50 7.25 -0.88
CA ALA A 158 -5.80 7.89 -1.00
C ALA A 158 -5.76 9.35 -0.56
N ARG A 159 -6.72 10.14 -1.04
CA ARG A 159 -7.03 11.45 -0.44
C ARG A 159 -7.72 11.24 0.90
N ARG A 160 -7.21 11.90 1.94
CA ARG A 160 -7.74 11.76 3.30
C ARG A 160 -9.20 12.22 3.42
N ASP A 161 -9.55 13.32 2.75
CA ASP A 161 -10.91 13.84 2.73
C ASP A 161 -11.90 12.85 2.11
N CYS A 162 -11.53 12.17 1.03
CA CYS A 162 -12.33 11.11 0.42
C CYS A 162 -12.60 9.98 1.44
N LEU A 163 -11.55 9.47 2.12
CA LEU A 163 -11.71 8.43 3.14
C LEU A 163 -12.66 8.85 4.27
N ARG A 164 -12.58 10.10 4.71
CA ARG A 164 -13.41 10.62 5.80
C ARG A 164 -14.85 10.87 5.37
N THR A 165 -15.06 11.51 4.22
CA THR A 165 -16.39 11.82 3.67
C THR A 165 -17.21 10.55 3.43
N HIS A 166 -16.58 9.51 2.93
CA HIS A 166 -17.23 8.23 2.66
C HIS A 166 -17.11 7.22 3.82
N SER A 167 -16.59 7.66 4.98
CA SER A 167 -16.41 6.81 6.16
C SER A 167 -15.63 5.52 5.88
N VAL A 168 -14.69 5.57 4.92
CA VAL A 168 -13.83 4.42 4.57
C VAL A 168 -12.82 4.17 5.68
N ARG A 169 -12.75 2.94 6.16
CA ARG A 169 -11.84 2.50 7.23
C ARG A 169 -11.34 1.10 6.95
N PHE A 170 -10.16 0.82 7.48
CA PHE A 170 -9.66 -0.56 7.55
C PHE A 170 -10.50 -1.36 8.53
N ASP A 171 -11.12 -2.44 8.05
CA ASP A 171 -12.14 -3.16 8.78
C ASP A 171 -11.58 -3.84 10.05
N PRO A 172 -12.15 -3.58 11.23
CA PRO A 172 -11.68 -4.17 12.48
C PRO A 172 -11.85 -5.69 12.59
N ARG A 173 -12.62 -6.31 11.71
CA ARG A 173 -12.82 -7.77 11.68
C ARG A 173 -11.63 -8.52 11.10
N PHE A 174 -10.79 -7.87 10.30
CA PHE A 174 -9.62 -8.51 9.70
C PHE A 174 -8.36 -8.28 10.53
N ASP A 175 -7.63 -9.35 10.81
CA ASP A 175 -6.41 -9.31 11.60
C ASP A 175 -5.15 -9.11 10.75
N PHE A 176 -5.15 -9.64 9.52
CA PHE A 176 -3.99 -9.65 8.63
C PHE A 176 -4.25 -9.06 7.25
N HIS A 177 -5.50 -9.02 6.81
CA HIS A 177 -5.91 -8.46 5.52
C HIS A 177 -6.97 -7.39 5.78
N TYR A 178 -6.94 -6.36 5.03
CA TYR A 178 -7.84 -5.21 5.12
C TYR A 178 -8.48 -4.89 3.78
#